data_42cf8b39615e59e98040fd9899aa355a
#
_entry.id   42cf8b39615e59e98040fd9899aa355a
#
_cell.length_a   1.000
_cell.length_b   1.000
_cell.length_c   1.000
_cell.angle_alpha   90.00
_cell.angle_beta   90.00
_cell.angle_gamma   90.00
#
_symmetry.space_group_name_H-M   'P 1'
#
loop_
_entity.id
_entity.type
_entity.pdbx_description
1 polymer ?
#
loop_
_entity_poly.entity_id
_entity_poly.type
_entity_poly.pdbx_seq_one_letter_code
_entity_poly.pdbx_strand_id
1 'polypeptide(L)'
;MKTFESLNPATGEVVGIFPVTTPKEVNDVVKRANAVSERWAALSFRKRLIVLRDWASLLTREIDNAADLIHRETGKPLSDSKLEVAISIEHISWAAKFAPKVLSPQNRPSGLLMFNMASQVQRVPYGVVGVIGPWNYPMFTPMGSIAYALAAGNSVVFKPSEFTPAIGAWLGETFNRIAPFSDIFTVVTGGAETGVALTESAVGKISFTGSTRTAKKVAAACAERMTPVVLECGGKDPVLVDHDADIEKAAEVTLWHAMANAGQSCIGAERVYVHQDVADQFTRLIVEMASHIKAGYEDGAHYGPSTMPSQLKVIKSHIDDAVKRGGEFLLGDKNSVKDGYVQPVILRNVPEDSKAMTEETFGPTLVINTVRHMDEAVDLANNTAYGLGAAVWSKRNGKKIASLLKCGMVSINSAFSFAAIGSVPFGGVKDSGYGRIHGAEGLLEFTYPRTVVKTRFNIPLQFTTFQRTGFADKTIMRLVNLLHRRRR
;
A
#
# COMPACT_ATOMS: atom_id res chain seq x y z
N MET A 1 -28.05 -16.45 -11.09
CA MET A 1 -26.93 -15.62 -10.60
C MET A 1 -25.69 -16.06 -11.35
N LYS A 2 -24.95 -15.13 -11.97
CA LYS A 2 -23.69 -15.45 -12.65
C LYS A 2 -22.62 -15.71 -11.60
N THR A 3 -21.81 -16.76 -11.78
CA THR A 3 -20.71 -17.13 -10.89
C THR A 3 -19.40 -17.19 -11.65
N PHE A 4 -18.29 -17.22 -10.92
CA PHE A 4 -16.94 -17.47 -11.43
C PHE A 4 -16.16 -18.34 -10.44
N GLU A 5 -15.15 -19.01 -10.93
CA GLU A 5 -14.30 -19.90 -10.16
C GLU A 5 -13.01 -19.20 -9.73
N SER A 6 -12.58 -19.44 -8.50
CA SER A 6 -11.21 -19.21 -8.06
C SER A 6 -10.43 -20.50 -8.29
N LEU A 7 -9.30 -20.41 -8.96
CA LEU A 7 -8.47 -21.55 -9.32
C LEU A 7 -7.13 -21.49 -8.61
N ASN A 8 -6.63 -22.64 -8.18
CA ASN A 8 -5.25 -22.78 -7.76
C ASN A 8 -4.34 -22.63 -8.99
N PRO A 9 -3.43 -21.63 -9.03
CA PRO A 9 -2.62 -21.38 -10.21
C PRO A 9 -1.55 -22.44 -10.48
N ALA A 10 -1.26 -23.31 -9.50
CA ALA A 10 -0.30 -24.39 -9.63
C ALA A 10 -0.95 -25.69 -10.15
N THR A 11 -2.15 -26.02 -9.67
CA THR A 11 -2.80 -27.32 -9.96
C THR A 11 -3.99 -27.19 -10.90
N GLY A 12 -4.56 -26.00 -11.06
CA GLY A 12 -5.81 -25.77 -11.79
C GLY A 12 -7.07 -26.21 -11.05
N GLU A 13 -6.94 -26.70 -9.81
CA GLU A 13 -8.10 -27.10 -9.00
C GLU A 13 -8.94 -25.90 -8.58
N VAL A 14 -10.26 -26.12 -8.52
CA VAL A 14 -11.21 -25.10 -8.04
C VAL A 14 -11.07 -24.93 -6.54
N VAL A 15 -10.68 -23.73 -6.09
CA VAL A 15 -10.60 -23.34 -4.67
C VAL A 15 -11.99 -22.98 -4.14
N GLY A 16 -12.81 -22.34 -4.98
CA GLY A 16 -14.17 -21.96 -4.63
C GLY A 16 -14.93 -21.37 -5.81
N ILE A 17 -16.25 -21.30 -5.69
CA ILE A 17 -17.16 -20.71 -6.68
C ILE A 17 -17.85 -19.52 -6.03
N PHE A 18 -17.76 -18.34 -6.67
CA PHE A 18 -18.22 -17.07 -6.11
C PHE A 18 -19.25 -16.40 -7.02
N PRO A 19 -20.24 -15.70 -6.47
CA PRO A 19 -21.19 -14.94 -7.26
C PRO A 19 -20.51 -13.73 -7.88
N VAL A 20 -20.93 -13.32 -9.07
CA VAL A 20 -20.61 -12.00 -9.62
C VAL A 20 -21.63 -11.02 -9.08
N THR A 21 -21.22 -10.17 -8.15
CA THR A 21 -22.05 -9.11 -7.59
C THR A 21 -22.35 -8.08 -8.67
N THR A 22 -23.62 -7.94 -9.03
CA THR A 22 -24.07 -6.99 -10.06
C THR A 22 -23.99 -5.54 -9.59
N PRO A 23 -23.96 -4.54 -10.50
CA PRO A 23 -23.96 -3.12 -10.12
C PRO A 23 -25.13 -2.73 -9.20
N LYS A 24 -26.31 -3.31 -9.39
CA LYS A 24 -27.46 -3.09 -8.51
C LYS A 24 -27.20 -3.61 -7.10
N GLU A 25 -26.70 -4.85 -6.99
CA GLU A 25 -26.37 -5.45 -5.69
C GLU A 25 -25.25 -4.69 -4.97
N VAL A 26 -24.22 -4.19 -5.70
CA VAL A 26 -23.17 -3.31 -5.12
C VAL A 26 -23.82 -2.07 -4.50
N ASN A 27 -24.71 -1.39 -5.23
CA ASN A 27 -25.42 -0.21 -4.72
C ASN A 27 -26.29 -0.54 -3.49
N ASP A 28 -26.96 -1.70 -3.47
CA ASP A 28 -27.76 -2.15 -2.33
C ASP A 28 -26.87 -2.43 -1.10
N VAL A 29 -25.69 -3.06 -1.29
CA VAL A 29 -24.69 -3.26 -0.23
C VAL A 29 -24.19 -1.93 0.32
N VAL A 30 -23.80 -1.01 -0.55
CA VAL A 30 -23.31 0.32 -0.12
C VAL A 30 -24.40 1.09 0.63
N LYS A 31 -25.68 0.99 0.21
CA LYS A 31 -26.81 1.60 0.90
C LYS A 31 -26.98 1.03 2.31
N ARG A 32 -26.89 -0.30 2.50
CA ARG A 32 -26.94 -0.93 3.83
C ARG A 32 -25.75 -0.51 4.70
N ALA A 33 -24.54 -0.51 4.13
CA ALA A 33 -23.33 -0.05 4.83
C ALA A 33 -23.45 1.42 5.27
N ASN A 34 -24.04 2.30 4.44
CA ASN A 34 -24.32 3.69 4.81
C ASN A 34 -25.31 3.79 5.99
N ALA A 35 -26.36 2.97 5.99
CA ALA A 35 -27.38 2.98 7.06
C ALA A 35 -26.80 2.62 8.45
N VAL A 36 -25.70 1.86 8.50
CA VAL A 36 -25.05 1.46 9.77
C VAL A 36 -23.81 2.27 10.11
N SER A 37 -23.24 3.01 9.14
CA SER A 37 -21.99 3.73 9.30
C SER A 37 -21.99 4.74 10.44
N GLU A 38 -23.06 5.52 10.59
CA GLU A 38 -23.20 6.48 11.68
C GLU A 38 -23.25 5.79 13.05
N ARG A 39 -23.96 4.65 13.12
CA ARG A 39 -24.05 3.86 14.35
C ARG A 39 -22.68 3.27 14.74
N TRP A 40 -21.89 2.82 13.75
CA TRP A 40 -20.51 2.36 13.98
C TRP A 40 -19.60 3.51 14.40
N ALA A 41 -19.68 4.66 13.73
CA ALA A 41 -18.94 5.88 14.07
C ALA A 41 -19.24 6.40 15.48
N ALA A 42 -20.51 6.27 15.94
CA ALA A 42 -20.95 6.68 17.27
C ALA A 42 -20.40 5.80 18.41
N LEU A 43 -19.89 4.61 18.11
CA LEU A 43 -19.19 3.81 19.11
C LEU A 43 -17.91 4.53 19.57
N SER A 44 -17.65 4.49 20.89
CA SER A 44 -16.37 5.00 21.40
C SER A 44 -15.18 4.25 20.80
N PHE A 45 -14.02 4.88 20.74
CA PHE A 45 -12.78 4.23 20.33
C PHE A 45 -12.53 2.92 21.09
N ARG A 46 -12.85 2.90 22.41
CA ARG A 46 -12.69 1.69 23.24
C ARG A 46 -13.56 0.54 22.73
N LYS A 47 -14.81 0.80 22.34
CA LYS A 47 -15.70 -0.25 21.84
C LYS A 47 -15.23 -0.78 20.50
N ARG A 48 -14.81 0.10 19.56
CA ARG A 48 -14.23 -0.32 18.28
C ARG A 48 -12.92 -1.09 18.45
N LEU A 49 -12.07 -0.65 19.40
CA LEU A 49 -10.83 -1.36 19.76
C LEU A 49 -11.11 -2.80 20.23
N ILE A 50 -12.14 -3.02 21.02
CA ILE A 50 -12.53 -4.36 21.50
C ILE A 50 -12.88 -5.24 20.29
N VAL A 51 -13.77 -4.78 19.41
CA VAL A 51 -14.18 -5.52 18.21
C VAL A 51 -12.99 -5.88 17.33
N LEU A 52 -12.08 -4.93 17.06
CA LEU A 52 -10.91 -5.20 16.22
C LEU A 52 -9.89 -6.14 16.91
N ARG A 53 -9.77 -6.10 18.24
CA ARG A 53 -8.96 -7.06 18.98
C ARG A 53 -9.56 -8.46 18.98
N ASP A 54 -10.87 -8.55 19.10
CA ASP A 54 -11.57 -9.84 19.02
C ASP A 54 -11.40 -10.44 17.62
N TRP A 55 -11.44 -9.60 16.56
CA TRP A 55 -11.14 -10.04 15.21
C TRP A 55 -9.69 -10.51 15.07
N ALA A 56 -8.70 -9.72 15.49
CA ALA A 56 -7.29 -10.11 15.47
C ALA A 56 -7.06 -11.44 16.23
N SER A 57 -7.71 -11.62 17.39
CA SER A 57 -7.66 -12.87 18.17
C SER A 57 -8.30 -14.05 17.43
N LEU A 58 -9.40 -13.84 16.73
CA LEU A 58 -10.04 -14.86 15.90
C LEU A 58 -9.13 -15.27 14.74
N LEU A 59 -8.58 -14.29 13.99
CA LEU A 59 -7.64 -14.53 12.90
C LEU A 59 -6.38 -15.27 13.37
N THR A 60 -5.89 -14.97 14.59
CA THR A 60 -4.75 -15.68 15.17
C THR A 60 -5.07 -17.16 15.42
N ARG A 61 -6.27 -17.48 15.91
CA ARG A 61 -6.69 -18.86 16.13
C ARG A 61 -6.91 -19.63 14.81
N GLU A 62 -7.26 -18.92 13.75
CA GLU A 62 -7.58 -19.51 12.44
C GLU A 62 -6.47 -19.21 11.41
N ILE A 63 -5.24 -18.94 11.86
CA ILE A 63 -4.12 -18.56 10.99
C ILE A 63 -3.82 -19.63 9.91
N ASP A 64 -3.93 -20.90 10.27
CA ASP A 64 -3.69 -22.01 9.35
C ASP A 64 -4.75 -22.08 8.25
N ASN A 65 -6.02 -21.81 8.58
CA ASN A 65 -7.10 -21.75 7.60
C ASN A 65 -6.92 -20.60 6.61
N ALA A 66 -6.56 -19.41 7.12
CA ALA A 66 -6.28 -18.26 6.28
C ALA A 66 -5.07 -18.48 5.37
N ALA A 67 -4.01 -19.06 5.92
CA ALA A 67 -2.79 -19.35 5.18
C ALA A 67 -3.01 -20.42 4.09
N ASP A 68 -3.82 -21.44 4.36
CA ASP A 68 -4.20 -22.44 3.36
C ASP A 68 -4.99 -21.80 2.20
N LEU A 69 -5.97 -20.95 2.49
CA LEU A 69 -6.70 -20.23 1.45
C LEU A 69 -5.78 -19.38 0.58
N ILE A 70 -4.87 -18.60 1.20
CA ILE A 70 -3.90 -17.78 0.46
C ILE A 70 -2.98 -18.67 -0.39
N HIS A 71 -2.44 -19.75 0.18
CA HIS A 71 -1.60 -20.71 -0.52
C HIS A 71 -2.31 -21.30 -1.75
N ARG A 72 -3.54 -21.74 -1.58
CA ARG A 72 -4.33 -22.32 -2.67
C ARG A 72 -4.71 -21.32 -3.76
N GLU A 73 -5.04 -20.09 -3.42
CA GLU A 73 -5.42 -19.06 -4.40
C GLU A 73 -4.23 -18.38 -5.09
N THR A 74 -3.05 -18.37 -4.46
CA THR A 74 -1.89 -17.67 -5.01
C THR A 74 -0.75 -18.58 -5.44
N GLY A 75 -0.73 -19.81 -4.95
CA GLY A 75 0.36 -20.75 -5.16
C GLY A 75 1.62 -20.47 -4.34
N LYS A 76 1.68 -19.38 -3.55
CA LYS A 76 2.86 -19.07 -2.71
C LYS A 76 3.06 -20.11 -1.61
N PRO A 77 4.29 -20.32 -1.10
CA PRO A 77 4.56 -21.25 -0.01
C PRO A 77 3.68 -20.99 1.22
N LEU A 78 3.30 -22.04 1.93
CA LEU A 78 2.44 -21.95 3.11
C LEU A 78 3.09 -21.09 4.22
N SER A 79 4.43 -21.12 4.35
CA SER A 79 5.19 -20.27 5.27
C SER A 79 5.01 -18.78 4.97
N ASP A 80 5.06 -18.41 3.69
CA ASP A 80 4.87 -17.01 3.24
C ASP A 80 3.43 -16.58 3.44
N SER A 81 2.47 -17.49 3.21
CA SER A 81 1.06 -17.26 3.49
C SER A 81 0.82 -16.99 4.98
N LYS A 82 1.44 -17.78 5.87
CA LYS A 82 1.38 -17.55 7.33
C LYS A 82 1.99 -16.21 7.75
N LEU A 83 3.11 -15.84 7.14
CA LEU A 83 3.75 -14.54 7.38
C LEU A 83 2.82 -13.40 6.97
N GLU A 84 2.16 -13.51 5.81
CA GLU A 84 1.18 -12.52 5.34
C GLU A 84 0.03 -12.33 6.33
N VAL A 85 -0.53 -13.43 6.86
CA VAL A 85 -1.58 -13.37 7.90
C VAL A 85 -1.08 -12.73 9.17
N ALA A 86 0.11 -13.10 9.64
CA ALA A 86 0.70 -12.56 10.86
C ALA A 86 0.90 -11.03 10.78
N ILE A 87 1.47 -10.54 9.69
CA ILE A 87 1.65 -9.10 9.47
C ILE A 87 0.30 -8.37 9.38
N SER A 88 -0.71 -8.97 8.76
CA SER A 88 -2.06 -8.42 8.69
C SER A 88 -2.68 -8.23 10.08
N ILE A 89 -2.51 -9.21 10.97
CA ILE A 89 -2.98 -9.15 12.37
C ILE A 89 -2.28 -8.03 13.14
N GLU A 90 -0.98 -7.83 12.94
CA GLU A 90 -0.22 -6.73 13.54
C GLU A 90 -0.77 -5.37 13.12
N HIS A 91 -1.14 -5.19 11.84
CA HIS A 91 -1.74 -3.95 11.34
C HIS A 91 -3.12 -3.69 11.95
N ILE A 92 -3.97 -4.72 12.11
CA ILE A 92 -5.26 -4.58 12.82
C ILE A 92 -5.00 -4.10 14.25
N SER A 93 -4.07 -4.76 14.95
CA SER A 93 -3.74 -4.48 16.34
C SER A 93 -3.20 -3.06 16.51
N TRP A 94 -2.33 -2.64 15.60
CA TRP A 94 -1.76 -1.30 15.62
C TRP A 94 -2.84 -0.23 15.39
N ALA A 95 -3.63 -0.35 14.32
CA ALA A 95 -4.69 0.60 13.98
C ALA A 95 -5.69 0.76 15.14
N ALA A 96 -6.14 -0.36 15.71
CA ALA A 96 -7.07 -0.36 16.85
C ALA A 96 -6.49 0.36 18.07
N LYS A 97 -5.22 0.07 18.40
CA LYS A 97 -4.54 0.63 19.59
C LYS A 97 -4.29 2.13 19.47
N PHE A 98 -3.89 2.60 18.29
CA PHE A 98 -3.42 3.98 18.10
C PHE A 98 -4.48 4.94 17.55
N ALA A 99 -5.62 4.45 17.04
CA ALA A 99 -6.72 5.30 16.57
C ALA A 99 -7.14 6.38 17.59
N PRO A 100 -7.28 6.12 18.91
CA PRO A 100 -7.64 7.16 19.88
C PRO A 100 -6.61 8.29 19.92
N LYS A 101 -5.32 7.96 19.89
CA LYS A 101 -4.23 8.95 19.95
C LYS A 101 -4.19 9.83 18.69
N VAL A 102 -4.40 9.23 17.52
CA VAL A 102 -4.29 9.93 16.24
C VAL A 102 -5.54 10.74 15.90
N LEU A 103 -6.73 10.18 16.19
CA LEU A 103 -8.00 10.72 15.71
C LEU A 103 -8.78 11.53 16.76
N SER A 104 -8.31 11.60 18.01
CA SER A 104 -8.97 12.44 19.02
C SER A 104 -8.94 13.92 18.62
N PRO A 105 -9.96 14.69 19.01
CA PRO A 105 -10.03 16.11 18.75
C PRO A 105 -8.79 16.84 19.27
N GLN A 106 -8.21 17.71 18.43
CA GLN A 106 -6.99 18.46 18.76
C GLN A 106 -7.29 19.94 18.87
N ASN A 107 -7.00 20.52 20.02
CA ASN A 107 -7.06 21.97 20.19
C ASN A 107 -5.95 22.65 19.36
N ARG A 108 -6.29 23.79 18.78
CA ARG A 108 -5.39 24.62 17.98
C ARG A 108 -5.33 26.03 18.56
N PRO A 109 -4.16 26.71 18.53
CA PRO A 109 -4.07 28.10 18.97
C PRO A 109 -4.88 29.01 18.03
N SER A 110 -5.72 29.87 18.59
CA SER A 110 -6.56 30.78 17.81
C SER A 110 -5.84 32.06 17.36
N GLY A 111 -4.61 32.28 17.82
CA GLY A 111 -3.85 33.49 17.57
C GLY A 111 -4.35 34.70 18.40
N LEU A 112 -3.55 35.77 18.41
CA LEU A 112 -3.83 36.92 19.26
C LEU A 112 -5.08 37.70 18.82
N LEU A 113 -5.36 37.76 17.52
CA LEU A 113 -6.54 38.45 17.01
C LEU A 113 -7.86 37.76 17.35
N MET A 114 -7.82 36.45 17.64
CA MET A 114 -8.96 35.62 17.97
C MET A 114 -8.80 34.91 19.33
N PHE A 115 -8.09 35.57 20.28
CA PHE A 115 -7.78 34.97 21.58
C PHE A 115 -9.01 34.59 22.43
N ASN A 116 -10.15 35.21 22.14
CA ASN A 116 -11.46 34.90 22.74
C ASN A 116 -12.12 33.67 22.14
N MET A 117 -11.56 33.05 21.11
CA MET A 117 -12.07 31.85 20.48
C MET A 117 -11.35 30.59 21.00
N ALA A 118 -12.06 29.49 21.06
CA ALA A 118 -11.50 28.14 21.18
C ALA A 118 -11.56 27.45 19.82
N SER A 119 -10.42 26.98 19.32
CA SER A 119 -10.35 26.31 18.03
C SER A 119 -9.96 24.85 18.21
N GLN A 120 -10.66 23.98 17.53
CA GLN A 120 -10.45 22.53 17.58
C GLN A 120 -10.54 21.93 16.18
N VAL A 121 -9.70 20.96 15.89
CA VAL A 121 -9.82 20.09 14.70
C VAL A 121 -10.31 18.72 15.17
N GLN A 122 -11.43 18.28 14.61
CA GLN A 122 -12.02 16.96 14.81
C GLN A 122 -11.76 16.10 13.57
N ARG A 123 -11.58 14.81 13.75
CA ARG A 123 -11.49 13.83 12.66
C ARG A 123 -12.82 13.13 12.49
N VAL A 124 -13.41 13.24 11.31
CA VAL A 124 -14.74 12.71 10.99
C VAL A 124 -14.59 11.60 9.96
N PRO A 125 -15.12 10.38 10.19
CA PRO A 125 -15.06 9.32 9.18
C PRO A 125 -15.88 9.70 7.94
N TYR A 126 -15.50 9.14 6.79
CA TYR A 126 -16.20 9.37 5.51
C TYR A 126 -17.55 8.66 5.41
N GLY A 127 -17.85 7.75 6.32
CA GLY A 127 -19.06 6.92 6.32
C GLY A 127 -18.79 5.53 5.76
N VAL A 128 -18.86 5.34 4.46
CA VAL A 128 -18.50 4.06 3.81
C VAL A 128 -17.22 4.23 3.01
N VAL A 129 -16.28 3.31 3.20
CA VAL A 129 -15.05 3.20 2.40
C VAL A 129 -15.16 1.98 1.49
N GLY A 130 -15.08 2.21 0.17
CA GLY A 130 -14.88 1.15 -0.81
C GLY A 130 -13.41 0.77 -0.89
N VAL A 131 -13.08 -0.50 -0.67
CA VAL A 131 -11.71 -1.02 -0.80
C VAL A 131 -11.64 -1.98 -1.96
N ILE A 132 -10.73 -1.75 -2.90
CA ILE A 132 -10.47 -2.64 -4.05
C ILE A 132 -9.05 -3.18 -3.89
N GLY A 133 -8.95 -4.49 -3.62
CA GLY A 133 -7.69 -5.15 -3.29
C GLY A 133 -7.06 -5.91 -4.45
N PRO A 134 -5.73 -6.11 -4.40
CA PRO A 134 -4.95 -6.87 -5.38
C PRO A 134 -4.97 -8.37 -5.08
N TRP A 135 -4.33 -9.14 -5.95
CA TRP A 135 -4.24 -10.60 -5.85
C TRP A 135 -2.91 -11.11 -5.25
N ASN A 136 -1.86 -10.31 -5.23
CA ASN A 136 -0.50 -10.76 -4.87
C ASN A 136 -0.28 -10.94 -3.36
N TYR A 137 -0.85 -10.04 -2.56
CA TYR A 137 -0.94 -10.12 -1.10
C TYR A 137 -2.39 -9.85 -0.70
N PRO A 138 -3.30 -10.83 -0.92
CA PRO A 138 -4.74 -10.61 -0.93
C PRO A 138 -5.34 -10.33 0.45
N MET A 139 -4.62 -10.62 1.52
CA MET A 139 -5.00 -10.28 2.88
C MET A 139 -4.26 -9.05 3.39
N PHE A 140 -2.93 -9.02 3.27
CA PHE A 140 -2.08 -7.98 3.84
C PHE A 140 -2.36 -6.61 3.23
N THR A 141 -2.34 -6.52 1.91
CA THR A 141 -2.47 -5.22 1.24
C THR A 141 -3.81 -4.53 1.51
N PRO A 142 -4.99 -5.19 1.33
CA PRO A 142 -6.26 -4.55 1.64
C PRO A 142 -6.44 -4.29 3.15
N MET A 143 -5.77 -5.07 4.03
CA MET A 143 -5.87 -4.87 5.47
C MET A 143 -5.31 -3.52 5.92
N GLY A 144 -4.30 -2.98 5.22
CA GLY A 144 -3.80 -1.63 5.41
C GLY A 144 -4.85 -0.52 5.21
N SER A 145 -5.93 -0.83 4.51
CA SER A 145 -7.08 0.07 4.34
C SER A 145 -8.26 -0.34 5.21
N ILE A 146 -8.62 -1.62 5.22
CA ILE A 146 -9.79 -2.15 5.94
C ILE A 146 -9.68 -1.88 7.44
N ALA A 147 -8.58 -2.29 8.08
CA ALA A 147 -8.42 -2.13 9.52
C ALA A 147 -8.37 -0.66 9.94
N TYR A 148 -7.72 0.18 9.14
CA TYR A 148 -7.59 1.62 9.42
C TYR A 148 -8.91 2.36 9.22
N ALA A 149 -9.67 2.03 8.17
CA ALA A 149 -11.00 2.58 7.95
C ALA A 149 -11.99 2.18 9.07
N LEU A 150 -12.01 0.91 9.47
CA LEU A 150 -12.83 0.41 10.57
C LEU A 150 -12.47 1.07 11.91
N ALA A 151 -11.16 1.18 12.22
CA ALA A 151 -10.68 1.84 13.44
C ALA A 151 -11.04 3.32 13.46
N ALA A 152 -11.03 4.00 12.31
CA ALA A 152 -11.45 5.39 12.15
C ALA A 152 -12.96 5.58 12.30
N GLY A 153 -13.76 4.52 12.21
CA GLY A 153 -15.22 4.56 12.38
C GLY A 153 -16.01 4.53 11.08
N ASN A 154 -15.38 4.14 9.97
CA ASN A 154 -16.09 3.89 8.71
C ASN A 154 -16.63 2.47 8.67
N SER A 155 -17.73 2.25 7.94
CA SER A 155 -18.06 0.95 7.38
C SER A 155 -17.24 0.70 6.12
N VAL A 156 -17.01 -0.57 5.77
CA VAL A 156 -16.17 -0.95 4.63
C VAL A 156 -16.93 -1.88 3.70
N VAL A 157 -16.87 -1.60 2.40
CA VAL A 157 -17.26 -2.52 1.33
C VAL A 157 -16.00 -2.93 0.58
N PHE A 158 -15.63 -4.19 0.68
CA PHE A 158 -14.40 -4.73 0.11
C PHE A 158 -14.67 -5.55 -1.15
N LYS A 159 -13.97 -5.23 -2.23
CA LYS A 159 -13.89 -6.04 -3.44
C LYS A 159 -12.50 -6.68 -3.54
N PRO A 160 -12.34 -7.95 -3.19
CA PRO A 160 -11.09 -8.67 -3.45
C PRO A 160 -10.86 -8.82 -4.95
N SER A 161 -9.63 -9.16 -5.34
CA SER A 161 -9.36 -9.56 -6.72
C SER A 161 -10.16 -10.80 -7.12
N GLU A 162 -10.53 -10.90 -8.38
CA GLU A 162 -11.16 -12.08 -8.96
C GLU A 162 -10.27 -13.33 -8.94
N PHE A 163 -8.96 -13.16 -8.77
CA PHE A 163 -8.01 -14.28 -8.62
C PHE A 163 -7.94 -14.82 -7.20
N THR A 164 -8.35 -14.03 -6.20
CA THR A 164 -8.24 -14.37 -4.78
C THR A 164 -9.49 -14.00 -3.98
N PRO A 165 -10.70 -14.42 -4.44
CA PRO A 165 -11.94 -14.06 -3.78
C PRO A 165 -12.20 -14.85 -2.50
N ALA A 166 -11.63 -16.05 -2.32
CA ALA A 166 -11.90 -16.92 -1.18
C ALA A 166 -11.38 -16.31 0.13
N ILE A 167 -10.13 -15.84 0.15
CA ILE A 167 -9.59 -15.17 1.33
C ILE A 167 -10.35 -13.88 1.63
N GLY A 168 -10.78 -13.13 0.61
CA GLY A 168 -11.59 -11.93 0.80
C GLY A 168 -12.96 -12.24 1.43
N ALA A 169 -13.66 -13.24 0.94
CA ALA A 169 -14.93 -13.70 1.48
C ALA A 169 -14.79 -14.19 2.93
N TRP A 170 -13.75 -14.97 3.21
CA TRP A 170 -13.41 -15.45 4.54
C TRP A 170 -13.14 -14.32 5.54
N LEU A 171 -12.46 -13.24 5.12
CA LEU A 171 -12.27 -12.05 5.95
C LEU A 171 -13.60 -11.41 6.33
N GLY A 172 -14.54 -11.29 5.38
CA GLY A 172 -15.89 -10.77 5.65
C GLY A 172 -16.66 -11.67 6.63
N GLU A 173 -16.60 -12.98 6.44
CA GLU A 173 -17.24 -13.97 7.32
C GLU A 173 -16.68 -13.88 8.75
N THR A 174 -15.36 -13.91 8.92
CA THR A 174 -14.73 -13.86 10.25
C THR A 174 -15.03 -12.56 10.98
N PHE A 175 -15.07 -11.42 10.31
CA PHE A 175 -15.46 -10.16 10.92
C PHE A 175 -16.94 -10.18 11.36
N ASN A 176 -17.85 -10.70 10.54
CA ASN A 176 -19.27 -10.78 10.86
C ASN A 176 -19.57 -11.69 12.06
N ARG A 177 -18.71 -12.66 12.38
CA ARG A 177 -18.83 -13.51 13.58
C ARG A 177 -18.62 -12.73 14.89
N ILE A 178 -17.92 -11.60 14.85
CA ILE A 178 -17.59 -10.78 16.03
C ILE A 178 -18.20 -9.38 15.99
N ALA A 179 -18.74 -8.97 14.86
CA ALA A 179 -19.31 -7.65 14.67
C ALA A 179 -20.55 -7.44 15.56
N PRO A 180 -20.73 -6.27 16.17
CA PRO A 180 -21.89 -5.99 17.02
C PRO A 180 -23.22 -5.85 16.25
N PHE A 181 -23.15 -5.67 14.94
CA PHE A 181 -24.27 -5.65 13.98
C PHE A 181 -23.74 -5.82 12.55
N SER A 182 -24.60 -6.24 11.63
CA SER A 182 -24.25 -6.52 10.23
C SER A 182 -23.88 -5.25 9.43
N ASP A 183 -23.36 -5.45 8.24
CA ASP A 183 -23.05 -4.43 7.21
C ASP A 183 -21.97 -3.39 7.62
N ILE A 184 -21.22 -3.64 8.71
CA ILE A 184 -20.04 -2.82 9.05
C ILE A 184 -18.89 -3.15 8.08
N PHE A 185 -18.68 -4.43 7.81
CA PHE A 185 -17.72 -4.92 6.84
C PHE A 185 -18.37 -5.95 5.93
N THR A 186 -18.50 -5.63 4.66
CA THR A 186 -19.15 -6.46 3.65
C THR A 186 -18.23 -6.67 2.46
N VAL A 187 -18.27 -7.87 1.91
CA VAL A 187 -17.48 -8.26 0.73
C VAL A 187 -18.39 -8.39 -0.48
N VAL A 188 -17.95 -7.85 -1.61
CA VAL A 188 -18.58 -8.02 -2.94
C VAL A 188 -17.57 -8.67 -3.87
N THR A 189 -17.97 -9.73 -4.55
CA THR A 189 -17.10 -10.53 -5.44
C THR A 189 -17.44 -10.29 -6.90
N GLY A 190 -16.44 -10.37 -7.77
CA GLY A 190 -16.55 -10.18 -9.20
C GLY A 190 -15.33 -9.53 -9.81
N GLY A 191 -15.36 -9.34 -11.12
CA GLY A 191 -14.27 -8.74 -11.90
C GLY A 191 -14.31 -7.23 -11.96
N ALA A 192 -13.82 -6.69 -13.09
CA ALA A 192 -13.71 -5.25 -13.32
C ALA A 192 -15.05 -4.52 -13.22
N GLU A 193 -16.16 -5.12 -13.72
CA GLU A 193 -17.49 -4.52 -13.68
C GLU A 193 -17.96 -4.23 -12.24
N THR A 194 -17.74 -5.16 -11.33
CA THR A 194 -18.04 -4.98 -9.90
C THR A 194 -17.18 -3.89 -9.27
N GLY A 195 -15.88 -3.79 -9.69
CA GLY A 195 -14.99 -2.72 -9.25
C GLY A 195 -15.44 -1.34 -9.72
N VAL A 196 -15.86 -1.22 -10.98
CA VAL A 196 -16.44 0.02 -11.53
C VAL A 196 -17.69 0.41 -10.75
N ALA A 197 -18.62 -0.54 -10.54
CA ALA A 197 -19.85 -0.30 -9.80
C ALA A 197 -19.57 0.20 -8.37
N LEU A 198 -18.57 -0.35 -7.67
CA LEU A 198 -18.17 0.12 -6.35
C LEU A 198 -17.60 1.56 -6.40
N THR A 199 -16.77 1.86 -7.40
CA THR A 199 -16.19 3.20 -7.59
C THR A 199 -17.25 4.26 -7.89
N GLU A 200 -18.30 3.88 -8.63
CA GLU A 200 -19.40 4.76 -9.02
C GLU A 200 -20.54 4.82 -7.98
N SER A 201 -20.47 3.99 -6.95
CA SER A 201 -21.50 3.94 -5.90
C SER A 201 -21.39 5.13 -4.92
N ALA A 202 -22.34 5.23 -3.98
CA ALA A 202 -22.39 6.30 -2.97
C ALA A 202 -21.45 6.05 -1.77
N VAL A 203 -20.20 5.67 -2.04
CA VAL A 203 -19.16 5.56 -1.02
C VAL A 203 -18.56 6.94 -0.73
N GLY A 204 -18.15 7.15 0.52
CA GLY A 204 -17.53 8.41 0.94
C GLY A 204 -16.03 8.49 0.59
N LYS A 205 -15.38 7.35 0.31
CA LYS A 205 -13.98 7.27 -0.11
C LYS A 205 -13.70 5.94 -0.80
N ILE A 206 -12.76 5.94 -1.74
CA ILE A 206 -12.19 4.72 -2.34
C ILE A 206 -10.74 4.54 -1.89
N SER A 207 -10.38 3.30 -1.59
CA SER A 207 -9.00 2.83 -1.49
C SER A 207 -8.75 1.77 -2.55
N PHE A 208 -7.82 2.03 -3.43
CA PHE A 208 -7.49 1.14 -4.55
C PHE A 208 -6.02 0.74 -4.48
N THR A 209 -5.76 -0.57 -4.62
CA THR A 209 -4.42 -1.11 -4.83
C THR A 209 -4.40 -1.97 -6.09
N GLY A 210 -3.49 -1.68 -7.00
CA GLY A 210 -3.35 -2.40 -8.27
C GLY A 210 -2.51 -1.65 -9.30
N SER A 211 -2.64 -2.01 -10.58
CA SER A 211 -1.82 -1.39 -11.63
C SER A 211 -2.10 0.10 -11.81
N THR A 212 -1.07 0.89 -12.10
CA THR A 212 -1.15 2.33 -12.39
C THR A 212 -2.19 2.65 -13.48
N ARG A 213 -2.27 1.81 -14.51
CA ARG A 213 -3.27 1.96 -15.58
C ARG A 213 -4.71 1.89 -15.06
N THR A 214 -5.00 0.96 -14.15
CA THR A 214 -6.33 0.84 -13.53
C THR A 214 -6.56 1.96 -12.52
N ALA A 215 -5.56 2.33 -11.76
CA ALA A 215 -5.63 3.43 -10.80
C ALA A 215 -6.03 4.76 -11.45
N LYS A 216 -5.46 5.08 -12.64
CA LYS A 216 -5.84 6.27 -13.42
C LYS A 216 -7.33 6.27 -13.81
N LYS A 217 -7.91 5.10 -14.12
CA LYS A 217 -9.35 4.96 -14.41
C LYS A 217 -10.20 5.14 -13.15
N VAL A 218 -9.79 4.53 -12.04
CA VAL A 218 -10.45 4.68 -10.73
C VAL A 218 -10.44 6.15 -10.31
N ALA A 219 -9.29 6.83 -10.42
CA ALA A 219 -9.18 8.25 -10.10
C ALA A 219 -10.12 9.12 -10.94
N ALA A 220 -10.20 8.87 -12.25
CA ALA A 220 -11.10 9.59 -13.14
C ALA A 220 -12.57 9.40 -12.75
N ALA A 221 -13.01 8.16 -12.49
CA ALA A 221 -14.37 7.87 -12.04
C ALA A 221 -14.69 8.52 -10.68
N CYS A 222 -13.74 8.50 -9.74
CA CYS A 222 -13.88 9.18 -8.45
C CYS A 222 -13.99 10.71 -8.60
N ALA A 223 -13.25 11.30 -9.55
CA ALA A 223 -13.27 12.75 -9.82
C ALA A 223 -14.66 13.24 -10.28
N GLU A 224 -15.38 12.46 -11.09
CA GLU A 224 -16.76 12.78 -11.54
C GLU A 224 -17.73 12.98 -10.39
N ARG A 225 -17.46 12.37 -9.24
CA ARG A 225 -18.31 12.43 -8.04
C ARG A 225 -17.66 13.18 -6.88
N MET A 226 -16.46 13.74 -7.06
CA MET A 226 -15.66 14.34 -6.00
C MET A 226 -15.40 13.36 -4.83
N THR A 227 -15.39 12.05 -5.10
CA THR A 227 -15.08 11.03 -4.12
C THR A 227 -13.58 11.01 -3.84
N PRO A 228 -13.11 11.26 -2.62
CA PRO A 228 -11.69 11.16 -2.29
C PRO A 228 -11.17 9.74 -2.51
N VAL A 229 -9.94 9.62 -3.01
CA VAL A 229 -9.34 8.33 -3.28
C VAL A 229 -7.91 8.26 -2.76
N VAL A 230 -7.49 7.09 -2.26
CA VAL A 230 -6.09 6.72 -2.05
C VAL A 230 -5.72 5.65 -3.05
N LEU A 231 -4.60 5.83 -3.73
CA LEU A 231 -4.11 4.95 -4.79
C LEU A 231 -2.74 4.41 -4.39
N GLU A 232 -2.67 3.09 -4.32
CA GLU A 232 -1.43 2.34 -4.16
C GLU A 232 -1.18 1.56 -5.44
N CYS A 233 -0.14 1.95 -6.18
CA CYS A 233 0.18 1.39 -7.48
C CYS A 233 1.50 0.65 -7.46
N GLY A 234 1.91 0.13 -8.62
CA GLY A 234 3.18 -0.55 -8.77
C GLY A 234 4.40 0.34 -8.56
N GLY A 235 5.55 -0.29 -8.52
CA GLY A 235 6.85 0.33 -8.36
C GLY A 235 7.84 -0.12 -9.45
N LYS A 236 9.02 0.46 -9.42
CA LYS A 236 10.23 -0.01 -10.10
C LYS A 236 11.38 0.19 -9.14
N ASP A 237 11.26 -0.50 -8.01
CA ASP A 237 12.02 -0.20 -6.82
C ASP A 237 13.52 -0.49 -7.00
N PRO A 238 14.38 0.50 -6.75
CA PRO A 238 15.81 0.34 -6.85
C PRO A 238 16.42 -0.14 -5.53
N VAL A 239 17.49 -0.93 -5.63
CA VAL A 239 18.43 -1.22 -4.55
C VAL A 239 19.76 -0.55 -4.87
N LEU A 240 20.26 0.27 -3.96
CA LEU A 240 21.54 0.95 -4.11
C LEU A 240 22.55 0.34 -3.13
N VAL A 241 23.67 -0.19 -3.66
CA VAL A 241 24.72 -0.85 -2.88
C VAL A 241 25.99 -0.02 -2.93
N ASP A 242 26.30 0.66 -1.83
CA ASP A 242 27.49 1.52 -1.68
C ASP A 242 28.76 0.67 -1.43
N HIS A 243 29.94 1.24 -1.69
CA HIS A 243 31.24 0.59 -1.53
C HIS A 243 31.54 0.07 -0.10
N ASP A 244 30.89 0.68 0.92
CA ASP A 244 31.08 0.32 2.34
C ASP A 244 29.98 -0.60 2.89
N ALA A 245 29.08 -1.12 2.05
CA ALA A 245 27.99 -2.00 2.45
C ALA A 245 28.49 -3.33 3.02
N ASP A 246 27.62 -3.97 3.79
CA ASP A 246 27.76 -5.39 4.13
C ASP A 246 27.28 -6.20 2.91
N ILE A 247 28.23 -6.64 2.07
CA ILE A 247 27.93 -7.20 0.75
C ILE A 247 27.23 -8.55 0.82
N GLU A 248 27.58 -9.40 1.78
CA GLU A 248 26.94 -10.71 1.96
C GLU A 248 25.46 -10.51 2.35
N LYS A 249 25.22 -9.65 3.34
CA LYS A 249 23.85 -9.34 3.79
C LYS A 249 23.06 -8.60 2.71
N ALA A 250 23.69 -7.69 1.98
CA ALA A 250 23.07 -6.98 0.87
C ALA A 250 22.63 -7.94 -0.24
N ALA A 251 23.48 -8.92 -0.62
CA ALA A 251 23.14 -9.91 -1.63
C ALA A 251 22.00 -10.83 -1.18
N GLU A 252 22.09 -11.39 0.03
CA GLU A 252 21.07 -12.28 0.62
C GLU A 252 19.67 -11.60 0.64
N VAL A 253 19.62 -10.41 1.22
CA VAL A 253 18.35 -9.71 1.42
C VAL A 253 17.80 -9.13 0.11
N THR A 254 18.66 -8.68 -0.81
CA THR A 254 18.23 -8.21 -2.14
C THR A 254 17.67 -9.38 -2.96
N LEU A 255 18.24 -10.56 -2.88
CA LEU A 255 17.72 -11.75 -3.56
C LEU A 255 16.30 -12.07 -3.08
N TRP A 256 16.09 -12.11 -1.76
CA TRP A 256 14.75 -12.33 -1.20
C TRP A 256 13.78 -11.23 -1.60
N HIS A 257 14.23 -9.96 -1.56
CA HIS A 257 13.45 -8.79 -1.96
C HIS A 257 12.99 -8.84 -3.42
N ALA A 258 13.79 -9.43 -4.32
CA ALA A 258 13.47 -9.57 -5.73
C ALA A 258 12.64 -10.81 -6.06
N MET A 259 12.83 -11.92 -5.32
CA MET A 259 12.30 -13.24 -5.71
C MET A 259 11.12 -13.72 -4.86
N ALA A 260 10.95 -13.19 -3.65
CA ALA A 260 9.82 -13.58 -2.78
C ALA A 260 8.48 -13.42 -3.49
N ASN A 261 7.56 -14.36 -3.27
CA ASN A 261 6.27 -14.41 -3.96
C ASN A 261 6.39 -14.41 -5.49
N ALA A 262 7.44 -15.04 -6.06
CA ALA A 262 7.74 -15.03 -7.49
C ALA A 262 7.94 -13.59 -8.05
N GLY A 263 8.47 -12.67 -7.26
CA GLY A 263 8.64 -11.25 -7.63
C GLY A 263 7.32 -10.47 -7.78
N GLN A 264 6.21 -11.05 -7.39
CA GLN A 264 4.86 -10.45 -7.49
C GLN A 264 4.61 -9.49 -6.31
N SER A 265 5.47 -8.49 -6.17
CA SER A 265 5.44 -7.49 -5.11
C SER A 265 5.58 -6.08 -5.68
N CYS A 266 4.66 -5.18 -5.31
CA CYS A 266 4.72 -3.78 -5.74
C CYS A 266 5.99 -3.06 -5.23
N ILE A 267 6.54 -3.52 -4.10
CA ILE A 267 7.78 -3.03 -3.51
C ILE A 267 8.96 -3.98 -3.76
N GLY A 268 8.83 -4.96 -4.68
CA GLY A 268 9.90 -5.89 -5.03
C GLY A 268 11.10 -5.17 -5.66
N ALA A 269 12.31 -5.62 -5.35
CA ALA A 269 13.51 -5.10 -5.99
C ALA A 269 13.55 -5.53 -7.46
N GLU A 270 13.59 -4.60 -8.39
CA GLU A 270 13.67 -4.89 -9.81
C GLU A 270 14.97 -4.38 -10.46
N ARG A 271 15.62 -3.37 -9.85
CA ARG A 271 16.85 -2.74 -10.33
C ARG A 271 17.87 -2.62 -9.20
N VAL A 272 19.09 -3.06 -9.42
CA VAL A 272 20.19 -2.88 -8.47
C VAL A 272 21.28 -2.03 -9.12
N TYR A 273 21.71 -1.00 -8.42
CA TYR A 273 22.83 -0.15 -8.76
C TYR A 273 23.95 -0.38 -7.74
N VAL A 274 25.03 -1.04 -8.18
CA VAL A 274 26.14 -1.44 -7.30
C VAL A 274 27.36 -0.61 -7.60
N HIS A 275 27.99 -0.06 -6.55
CA HIS A 275 29.26 0.66 -6.68
C HIS A 275 30.34 -0.26 -7.27
N GLN A 276 31.14 0.24 -8.23
CA GLN A 276 32.12 -0.54 -8.99
C GLN A 276 33.09 -1.34 -8.11
N ASP A 277 33.49 -0.80 -6.94
CA ASP A 277 34.49 -1.42 -6.06
C ASP A 277 34.01 -2.73 -5.43
N VAL A 278 32.69 -2.96 -5.39
CA VAL A 278 32.06 -4.14 -4.77
C VAL A 278 31.16 -4.92 -5.73
N ALA A 279 31.05 -4.46 -6.98
CA ALA A 279 30.12 -5.02 -7.98
C ALA A 279 30.38 -6.49 -8.27
N ASP A 280 31.64 -6.88 -8.47
CA ASP A 280 32.00 -8.28 -8.77
C ASP A 280 31.70 -9.22 -7.60
N GLN A 281 31.98 -8.77 -6.37
CA GLN A 281 31.69 -9.56 -5.17
C GLN A 281 30.20 -9.73 -4.97
N PHE A 282 29.42 -8.62 -5.03
CA PHE A 282 27.98 -8.65 -4.90
C PHE A 282 27.33 -9.54 -5.96
N THR A 283 27.70 -9.35 -7.23
CA THR A 283 27.15 -10.11 -8.35
C THR A 283 27.41 -11.60 -8.23
N ARG A 284 28.63 -11.99 -7.88
CA ARG A 284 28.97 -13.40 -7.67
C ARG A 284 28.14 -14.03 -6.56
N LEU A 285 28.03 -13.37 -5.40
CA LEU A 285 27.27 -13.88 -4.26
C LEU A 285 25.78 -14.03 -4.57
N ILE A 286 25.15 -13.01 -5.16
CA ILE A 286 23.72 -13.07 -5.45
C ILE A 286 23.38 -14.10 -6.51
N VAL A 287 24.22 -14.30 -7.52
CA VAL A 287 24.05 -15.33 -8.56
C VAL A 287 24.22 -16.73 -7.97
N GLU A 288 25.23 -16.94 -7.12
CA GLU A 288 25.43 -18.20 -6.40
C GLU A 288 24.22 -18.56 -5.57
N MET A 289 23.75 -17.65 -4.71
CA MET A 289 22.54 -17.85 -3.88
C MET A 289 21.29 -18.11 -4.75
N ALA A 290 21.11 -17.34 -5.82
CA ALA A 290 19.96 -17.47 -6.71
C ALA A 290 19.93 -18.79 -7.48
N SER A 291 21.08 -19.41 -7.75
CA SER A 291 21.16 -20.71 -8.43
C SER A 291 20.53 -21.85 -7.61
N HIS A 292 20.36 -21.68 -6.32
CA HIS A 292 19.70 -22.63 -5.41
C HIS A 292 18.20 -22.37 -5.23
N ILE A 293 17.68 -21.25 -5.74
CA ILE A 293 16.25 -20.92 -5.65
C ILE A 293 15.46 -21.75 -6.66
N LYS A 294 14.35 -22.32 -6.20
CA LYS A 294 13.48 -23.17 -7.02
C LYS A 294 12.07 -22.63 -7.02
N ALA A 295 11.53 -22.34 -8.21
CA ALA A 295 10.11 -22.14 -8.42
C ALA A 295 9.39 -23.48 -8.43
N GLY A 296 8.26 -23.59 -7.74
CA GLY A 296 7.48 -24.83 -7.68
C GLY A 296 6.27 -24.70 -6.76
N TYR A 297 5.54 -25.80 -6.59
CA TYR A 297 4.42 -25.87 -5.65
C TYR A 297 4.62 -26.99 -4.61
N GLU A 298 5.58 -27.86 -4.86
CA GLU A 298 5.98 -28.94 -3.98
C GLU A 298 6.71 -28.43 -2.71
N ASP A 299 6.75 -29.27 -1.69
CA ASP A 299 7.52 -29.00 -0.48
C ASP A 299 8.99 -28.69 -0.79
N GLY A 300 9.49 -27.59 -0.24
CA GLY A 300 10.85 -27.12 -0.48
C GLY A 300 11.00 -26.17 -1.67
N ALA A 301 9.93 -25.84 -2.38
CA ALA A 301 9.95 -24.73 -3.33
C ALA A 301 10.05 -23.38 -2.57
N HIS A 302 10.80 -22.45 -3.15
CA HIS A 302 11.05 -21.14 -2.54
C HIS A 302 9.95 -20.12 -2.86
N TYR A 303 9.30 -20.28 -4.01
CA TYR A 303 8.13 -19.49 -4.41
C TYR A 303 7.28 -20.24 -5.43
N GLY A 304 6.02 -19.84 -5.56
CA GLY A 304 5.02 -20.47 -6.38
C GLY A 304 4.99 -19.99 -7.84
N PRO A 305 3.92 -20.34 -8.59
CA PRO A 305 3.69 -19.89 -9.97
C PRO A 305 3.28 -18.41 -10.02
N SER A 306 3.15 -17.92 -11.26
CA SER A 306 2.47 -16.66 -11.50
C SER A 306 0.96 -16.82 -11.21
N THR A 307 0.47 -16.07 -10.22
CA THR A 307 -0.96 -16.09 -9.85
C THR A 307 -1.85 -15.57 -10.98
N MET A 308 -1.35 -14.60 -11.76
CA MET A 308 -2.05 -14.05 -12.91
C MET A 308 -1.36 -14.51 -14.22
N PRO A 309 -1.93 -15.42 -14.99
CA PRO A 309 -1.26 -16.02 -16.17
C PRO A 309 -0.85 -15.00 -17.24
N SER A 310 -1.58 -13.89 -17.37
CA SER A 310 -1.23 -12.83 -18.33
C SER A 310 0.10 -12.13 -18.01
N GLN A 311 0.55 -12.16 -16.76
CA GLN A 311 1.82 -11.55 -16.33
C GLN A 311 3.04 -12.23 -16.94
N LEU A 312 2.98 -13.53 -17.22
CA LEU A 312 4.05 -14.27 -17.89
C LEU A 312 4.46 -13.66 -19.22
N LYS A 313 3.49 -13.10 -19.97
CA LYS A 313 3.77 -12.42 -21.25
C LYS A 313 4.54 -11.11 -21.05
N VAL A 314 4.24 -10.39 -19.97
CA VAL A 314 4.94 -9.14 -19.62
C VAL A 314 6.38 -9.47 -19.22
N ILE A 315 6.56 -10.42 -18.30
CA ILE A 315 7.89 -10.86 -17.84
C ILE A 315 8.76 -11.30 -19.04
N LYS A 316 8.22 -12.17 -19.90
CA LYS A 316 8.94 -12.60 -21.10
C LYS A 316 9.29 -11.44 -22.02
N SER A 317 8.38 -10.51 -22.26
CA SER A 317 8.62 -9.34 -23.11
C SER A 317 9.74 -8.44 -22.55
N HIS A 318 9.83 -8.30 -21.21
CA HIS A 318 10.87 -7.48 -20.58
C HIS A 318 12.24 -8.17 -20.66
N ILE A 319 12.31 -9.49 -20.45
CA ILE A 319 13.53 -10.27 -20.64
C ILE A 319 14.02 -10.17 -22.08
N ASP A 320 13.13 -10.42 -23.05
CA ASP A 320 13.47 -10.39 -24.48
C ASP A 320 13.94 -9.00 -24.93
N ASP A 321 13.30 -7.92 -24.45
CA ASP A 321 13.71 -6.53 -24.74
C ASP A 321 15.08 -6.21 -24.14
N ALA A 322 15.32 -6.59 -22.88
CA ALA A 322 16.60 -6.35 -22.22
C ALA A 322 17.77 -7.03 -22.96
N VAL A 323 17.61 -8.31 -23.32
CA VAL A 323 18.65 -9.06 -24.03
C VAL A 323 18.83 -8.56 -25.45
N LYS A 324 17.75 -8.21 -26.17
CA LYS A 324 17.84 -7.64 -27.53
C LYS A 324 18.62 -6.32 -27.53
N ARG A 325 18.57 -5.55 -26.45
CA ARG A 325 19.27 -4.26 -26.31
C ARG A 325 20.68 -4.38 -25.76
N GLY A 326 21.18 -5.59 -25.55
CA GLY A 326 22.56 -5.83 -25.12
C GLY A 326 22.72 -6.27 -23.66
N GLY A 327 21.62 -6.45 -22.91
CA GLY A 327 21.65 -7.06 -21.59
C GLY A 327 22.12 -8.51 -21.65
N GLU A 328 22.86 -8.93 -20.63
CA GLU A 328 23.47 -10.26 -20.53
C GLU A 328 22.86 -11.05 -19.38
N PHE A 329 22.58 -12.34 -19.61
CA PHE A 329 22.19 -13.24 -18.53
C PHE A 329 23.37 -13.54 -17.59
N LEU A 330 23.17 -13.30 -16.31
CA LEU A 330 24.02 -13.84 -15.25
C LEU A 330 23.43 -15.14 -14.69
N LEU A 331 22.11 -15.25 -14.69
CA LEU A 331 21.37 -16.45 -14.30
C LEU A 331 20.06 -16.54 -15.11
N GLY A 332 19.63 -17.75 -15.39
CA GLY A 332 18.45 -18.01 -16.23
C GLY A 332 18.75 -17.86 -17.72
N ASP A 333 17.69 -17.96 -18.51
CA ASP A 333 17.74 -17.84 -19.97
C ASP A 333 16.36 -17.47 -20.55
N LYS A 334 16.21 -17.50 -21.88
CA LYS A 334 14.94 -17.23 -22.58
C LYS A 334 13.85 -18.26 -22.31
N ASN A 335 14.19 -19.43 -21.75
CA ASN A 335 13.25 -20.51 -21.41
C ASN A 335 12.88 -20.51 -19.92
N SER A 336 13.37 -19.55 -19.14
CA SER A 336 13.07 -19.44 -17.70
C SER A 336 11.58 -19.22 -17.42
N VAL A 337 10.80 -18.74 -18.43
CA VAL A 337 9.35 -18.58 -18.35
C VAL A 337 8.67 -19.78 -19.00
N LYS A 338 8.14 -20.71 -18.20
CA LYS A 338 7.57 -21.96 -18.70
C LYS A 338 6.49 -22.51 -17.75
N ASP A 339 5.41 -23.07 -18.30
CA ASP A 339 4.39 -23.85 -17.60
C ASP A 339 3.78 -23.15 -16.36
N GLY A 340 3.55 -21.85 -16.45
CA GLY A 340 2.99 -21.06 -15.33
C GLY A 340 4.04 -20.52 -14.35
N TYR A 341 5.28 -20.97 -14.46
CA TYR A 341 6.37 -20.59 -13.57
C TYR A 341 7.41 -19.71 -14.28
N VAL A 342 8.15 -18.96 -13.49
CA VAL A 342 9.34 -18.22 -13.91
C VAL A 342 10.49 -18.65 -13.01
N GLN A 343 11.53 -19.29 -13.56
CA GLN A 343 12.76 -19.55 -12.82
C GLN A 343 13.53 -18.23 -12.62
N PRO A 344 14.37 -18.10 -11.58
CA PRO A 344 15.12 -16.88 -11.33
C PRO A 344 15.87 -16.38 -12.56
N VAL A 345 15.70 -15.10 -12.89
CA VAL A 345 16.44 -14.42 -13.97
C VAL A 345 17.19 -13.24 -13.40
N ILE A 346 18.50 -13.23 -13.59
CA ILE A 346 19.37 -12.11 -13.26
C ILE A 346 20.06 -11.64 -14.52
N LEU A 347 19.92 -10.36 -14.83
CA LEU A 347 20.52 -9.68 -15.98
C LEU A 347 21.53 -8.65 -15.52
N ARG A 348 22.52 -8.34 -16.37
CA ARG A 348 23.43 -7.19 -16.20
C ARG A 348 23.55 -6.38 -17.49
N ASN A 349 24.15 -5.21 -17.36
CA ASN A 349 24.42 -4.30 -18.49
C ASN A 349 23.16 -3.97 -19.31
N VAL A 350 22.01 -3.94 -18.66
CA VAL A 350 20.74 -3.61 -19.33
C VAL A 350 20.65 -2.09 -19.50
N PRO A 351 20.45 -1.59 -20.73
CA PRO A 351 20.27 -0.16 -20.98
C PRO A 351 19.09 0.44 -20.19
N GLU A 352 19.27 1.63 -19.69
CA GLU A 352 18.30 2.31 -18.80
C GLU A 352 16.93 2.61 -19.49
N ASP A 353 16.89 2.62 -20.83
CA ASP A 353 15.67 2.78 -21.63
C ASP A 353 14.99 1.45 -22.01
N SER A 354 15.50 0.31 -21.53
CA SER A 354 14.85 -1.00 -21.66
C SER A 354 13.57 -1.06 -20.86
N LYS A 355 12.61 -1.88 -21.30
CA LYS A 355 11.38 -2.16 -20.55
C LYS A 355 11.68 -2.71 -19.16
N ALA A 356 12.70 -3.58 -19.04
CA ALA A 356 13.14 -4.13 -17.76
C ALA A 356 13.65 -3.07 -16.76
N MET A 357 13.94 -1.85 -17.22
CA MET A 357 14.40 -0.73 -16.39
C MET A 357 13.30 0.33 -16.18
N THR A 358 12.37 0.47 -17.11
CA THR A 358 11.39 1.56 -17.14
C THR A 358 9.96 1.15 -16.77
N GLU A 359 9.60 -0.13 -16.98
CA GLU A 359 8.27 -0.66 -16.69
C GLU A 359 8.32 -1.69 -15.55
N GLU A 360 7.29 -1.79 -14.73
CA GLU A 360 7.16 -2.79 -13.68
C GLU A 360 7.08 -4.20 -14.28
N THR A 361 8.01 -5.09 -13.92
CA THR A 361 8.05 -6.46 -14.44
C THR A 361 7.15 -7.40 -13.66
N PHE A 362 7.09 -7.23 -12.32
CA PHE A 362 6.24 -8.02 -11.41
C PHE A 362 6.48 -9.53 -11.56
N GLY A 363 7.74 -9.92 -11.58
CA GLY A 363 8.21 -11.28 -11.73
C GLY A 363 9.60 -11.49 -11.11
N PRO A 364 10.07 -12.73 -10.93
CA PRO A 364 11.34 -13.04 -10.27
C PRO A 364 12.53 -12.74 -11.21
N THR A 365 12.65 -11.47 -11.57
CA THR A 365 13.70 -10.94 -12.46
C THR A 365 14.40 -9.79 -11.76
N LEU A 366 15.72 -9.72 -11.90
CA LEU A 366 16.55 -8.69 -11.31
C LEU A 366 17.57 -8.17 -12.32
N VAL A 367 17.68 -6.86 -12.44
CA VAL A 367 18.75 -6.23 -13.22
C VAL A 367 19.80 -5.67 -12.28
N ILE A 368 21.07 -5.97 -12.54
CA ILE A 368 22.23 -5.47 -11.79
C ILE A 368 23.09 -4.64 -12.74
N ASN A 369 23.12 -3.33 -12.53
CA ASN A 369 23.98 -2.40 -13.25
C ASN A 369 25.03 -1.82 -12.31
N THR A 370 26.27 -1.70 -12.81
CA THR A 370 27.40 -1.13 -12.06
C THR A 370 27.44 0.38 -12.26
N VAL A 371 27.69 1.11 -11.16
CA VAL A 371 27.87 2.57 -11.17
C VAL A 371 29.23 2.95 -10.60
N ARG A 372 29.76 4.09 -11.04
CA ARG A 372 31.05 4.61 -10.55
C ARG A 372 30.92 5.30 -9.19
N HIS A 373 29.82 5.98 -8.98
CA HIS A 373 29.55 6.78 -7.77
C HIS A 373 28.09 6.66 -7.37
N MET A 374 27.80 6.81 -6.08
CA MET A 374 26.43 6.71 -5.57
C MET A 374 25.52 7.87 -6.01
N ASP A 375 26.08 9.03 -6.39
CA ASP A 375 25.30 10.12 -6.98
C ASP A 375 24.71 9.71 -8.35
N GLU A 376 25.47 8.99 -9.17
CA GLU A 376 24.99 8.35 -10.42
C GLU A 376 23.86 7.34 -10.12
N ALA A 377 24.05 6.49 -9.11
CA ALA A 377 23.02 5.53 -8.70
C ALA A 377 21.71 6.22 -8.29
N VAL A 378 21.79 7.34 -7.58
CA VAL A 378 20.63 8.15 -7.17
C VAL A 378 19.93 8.76 -8.39
N ASP A 379 20.69 9.29 -9.35
CA ASP A 379 20.11 9.88 -10.56
C ASP A 379 19.37 8.83 -11.38
N LEU A 380 19.99 7.67 -11.61
CA LEU A 380 19.38 6.54 -12.31
C LEU A 380 18.17 5.97 -11.57
N ALA A 381 18.27 5.81 -10.26
CA ALA A 381 17.16 5.37 -9.40
C ALA A 381 15.94 6.30 -9.51
N ASN A 382 16.18 7.60 -9.56
CA ASN A 382 15.13 8.63 -9.65
C ASN A 382 14.54 8.80 -11.06
N ASN A 383 15.26 8.35 -12.10
CA ASN A 383 14.85 8.46 -13.49
C ASN A 383 13.82 7.38 -13.88
N THR A 384 12.67 7.43 -13.26
CA THR A 384 11.53 6.54 -13.52
C THR A 384 10.22 7.27 -13.29
N ALA A 385 9.16 6.81 -13.92
CA ALA A 385 7.79 7.28 -13.66
C ALA A 385 7.30 6.88 -12.27
N TYR A 386 7.89 5.86 -11.66
CA TYR A 386 7.51 5.32 -10.36
C TYR A 386 8.24 5.98 -9.18
N GLY A 387 7.78 5.68 -7.99
CA GLY A 387 8.40 6.15 -6.75
C GLY A 387 7.72 5.54 -5.53
N LEU A 388 7.65 4.19 -5.46
CA LEU A 388 7.02 3.49 -4.33
C LEU A 388 8.03 3.29 -3.20
N GLY A 389 8.99 2.42 -3.36
CA GLY A 389 10.01 2.12 -2.38
C GLY A 389 11.43 2.17 -2.94
N ALA A 390 12.41 2.03 -2.05
CA ALA A 390 13.81 1.84 -2.36
C ALA A 390 14.54 1.17 -1.19
N ALA A 391 15.66 0.49 -1.46
CA ALA A 391 16.57 0.02 -0.44
C ALA A 391 17.98 0.58 -0.67
N VAL A 392 18.66 0.94 0.42
CA VAL A 392 20.03 1.49 0.40
C VAL A 392 20.91 0.67 1.33
N TRP A 393 22.00 0.14 0.81
CA TRP A 393 23.01 -0.59 1.56
C TRP A 393 24.26 0.25 1.69
N SER A 394 24.52 0.80 2.86
CA SER A 394 25.71 1.60 3.19
C SER A 394 25.85 1.73 4.70
N LYS A 395 27.05 1.63 5.22
CA LYS A 395 27.35 1.83 6.66
C LYS A 395 27.37 3.30 7.05
N ARG A 396 27.87 4.20 6.18
CA ARG A 396 28.09 5.60 6.52
C ARG A 396 27.13 6.56 5.83
N ASN A 397 26.81 6.31 4.56
CA ASN A 397 26.10 7.26 3.70
C ASN A 397 24.60 6.99 3.57
N GLY A 398 24.09 5.90 4.19
CA GLY A 398 22.72 5.42 3.96
C GLY A 398 21.64 6.50 4.13
N LYS A 399 21.71 7.31 5.19
CA LYS A 399 20.75 8.42 5.41
C LYS A 399 20.87 9.53 4.36
N LYS A 400 22.10 9.87 3.93
CA LYS A 400 22.34 10.88 2.90
C LYS A 400 21.75 10.41 1.57
N ILE A 401 22.08 9.18 1.15
CA ILE A 401 21.56 8.58 -0.10
C ILE A 401 20.03 8.51 -0.05
N ALA A 402 19.47 7.99 1.03
CA ALA A 402 18.02 7.87 1.22
C ALA A 402 17.30 9.23 1.08
N SER A 403 17.89 10.31 1.58
CA SER A 403 17.29 11.66 1.49
C SER A 403 17.24 12.24 0.08
N LEU A 404 17.96 11.67 -0.87
CA LEU A 404 18.02 12.10 -2.27
C LEU A 404 17.07 11.29 -3.17
N LEU A 405 16.53 10.18 -2.69
CA LEU A 405 15.63 9.32 -3.45
C LEU A 405 14.21 9.89 -3.49
N LYS A 406 13.60 9.88 -4.68
CA LYS A 406 12.26 10.43 -4.94
C LYS A 406 11.20 9.32 -4.90
N CYS A 407 11.06 8.68 -3.75
CA CYS A 407 10.07 7.63 -3.50
C CYS A 407 9.38 7.84 -2.16
N GLY A 408 8.31 7.09 -1.92
CA GLY A 408 7.52 7.22 -0.70
C GLY A 408 8.17 6.58 0.51
N MET A 409 8.99 5.54 0.31
CA MET A 409 9.55 4.72 1.38
C MET A 409 10.99 4.32 1.07
N VAL A 410 11.87 4.33 2.07
CA VAL A 410 13.26 3.89 1.93
C VAL A 410 13.65 3.03 3.12
N SER A 411 14.20 1.85 2.86
CA SER A 411 14.88 1.02 3.85
C SER A 411 16.39 1.23 3.78
N ILE A 412 17.06 1.27 4.92
CA ILE A 412 18.53 1.34 5.00
C ILE A 412 19.03 0.07 5.66
N ASN A 413 19.94 -0.64 4.99
CA ASN A 413 20.49 -1.94 5.40
C ASN A 413 19.43 -2.99 5.72
N SER A 414 18.31 -2.93 5.00
CA SER A 414 17.23 -3.90 5.02
C SER A 414 16.44 -3.83 3.71
N ALA A 415 15.56 -4.80 3.49
CA ALA A 415 14.61 -4.79 2.38
C ALA A 415 13.38 -3.90 2.74
N PHE A 416 12.20 -4.29 2.31
CA PHE A 416 10.94 -3.59 2.53
C PHE A 416 10.39 -3.68 3.98
N SER A 417 11.26 -3.59 4.99
CA SER A 417 10.85 -3.64 6.40
C SER A 417 9.78 -2.62 6.80
N PHE A 418 9.70 -1.50 6.10
CA PHE A 418 8.64 -0.50 6.27
C PHE A 418 7.22 -1.07 6.08
N ALA A 419 7.04 -2.12 5.27
CA ALA A 419 5.73 -2.74 5.06
C ALA A 419 5.21 -3.46 6.31
N ALA A 420 6.09 -4.12 7.08
CA ALA A 420 5.72 -4.83 8.30
C ALA A 420 5.56 -3.92 9.52
N ILE A 421 6.02 -2.68 9.48
CA ILE A 421 5.99 -1.74 10.60
C ILE A 421 4.68 -0.94 10.58
N GLY A 422 3.70 -1.34 11.39
CA GLY A 422 2.38 -0.70 11.45
C GLY A 422 2.37 0.79 11.83
N SER A 423 3.47 1.33 12.36
CA SER A 423 3.58 2.73 12.81
C SER A 423 4.09 3.70 11.74
N VAL A 424 4.56 3.23 10.60
CA VAL A 424 5.05 4.07 9.51
C VAL A 424 4.06 4.08 8.34
N PRO A 425 3.92 5.20 7.64
CA PRO A 425 3.03 5.28 6.48
C PRO A 425 3.58 4.45 5.33
N PHE A 426 2.67 3.83 4.58
CA PHE A 426 2.96 3.11 3.36
C PHE A 426 2.33 3.84 2.17
N GLY A 427 3.06 4.00 1.07
CA GLY A 427 2.56 4.59 -0.17
C GLY A 427 3.61 5.30 -0.99
N GLY A 428 3.32 5.45 -2.27
CA GLY A 428 4.21 6.01 -3.28
C GLY A 428 4.03 7.49 -3.57
N VAL A 429 4.82 7.92 -4.54
CA VAL A 429 4.72 9.22 -5.23
C VAL A 429 4.77 8.97 -6.75
N LYS A 430 4.57 9.99 -7.55
CA LYS A 430 4.53 9.91 -9.02
C LYS A 430 3.45 8.89 -9.48
N ASP A 431 3.76 8.04 -10.46
CA ASP A 431 2.86 7.01 -10.99
C ASP A 431 2.63 5.81 -10.04
N SER A 432 3.35 5.76 -8.90
CA SER A 432 3.09 4.81 -7.82
C SER A 432 1.91 5.21 -6.91
N GLY A 433 1.25 6.33 -7.21
CA GLY A 433 0.02 6.73 -6.56
C GLY A 433 0.18 7.87 -5.56
N TYR A 434 -0.87 8.08 -4.76
CA TYR A 434 -0.94 9.13 -3.74
C TYR A 434 -1.89 8.76 -2.60
N GLY A 435 -1.80 9.51 -1.50
CA GLY A 435 -2.37 9.11 -0.22
C GLY A 435 -1.41 8.21 0.55
N ARG A 436 -1.83 7.72 1.69
CA ARG A 436 -1.04 6.79 2.51
C ARG A 436 -1.97 5.80 3.20
N ILE A 437 -1.53 4.57 3.27
CA ILE A 437 -2.08 3.57 4.19
C ILE A 437 -1.07 3.35 5.33
N HIS A 438 -1.43 2.62 6.36
CA HIS A 438 -0.63 2.38 7.56
C HIS A 438 -0.26 3.67 8.33
N GLY A 439 0.24 3.49 9.52
CA GLY A 439 0.70 4.59 10.38
C GLY A 439 -0.41 5.57 10.80
N ALA A 440 0.02 6.67 11.37
CA ALA A 440 -0.88 7.76 11.72
C ALA A 440 -1.53 8.38 10.47
N GLU A 441 -0.77 8.49 9.40
CA GLU A 441 -1.21 8.99 8.10
C GLU A 441 -2.34 8.14 7.52
N GLY A 442 -2.22 6.79 7.61
CA GLY A 442 -3.28 5.88 7.17
C GLY A 442 -4.57 6.01 7.99
N LEU A 443 -4.47 6.23 9.31
CA LEU A 443 -5.66 6.54 10.11
C LEU A 443 -6.29 7.88 9.70
N LEU A 444 -5.48 8.90 9.44
CA LEU A 444 -5.94 10.22 8.98
C LEU A 444 -6.55 10.15 7.59
N GLU A 445 -6.03 9.30 6.71
CA GLU A 445 -6.49 9.13 5.32
C GLU A 445 -7.97 8.71 5.24
N PHE A 446 -8.45 7.93 6.22
CA PHE A 446 -9.85 7.50 6.29
C PHE A 446 -10.76 8.43 7.10
N THR A 447 -10.31 9.68 7.32
CA THR A 447 -11.09 10.74 7.96
C THR A 447 -10.86 12.08 7.26
N TYR A 448 -11.83 12.98 7.35
CA TYR A 448 -11.60 14.38 6.96
C TYR A 448 -11.54 15.29 8.18
N PRO A 449 -10.75 16.38 8.14
CA PRO A 449 -10.69 17.35 9.22
C PRO A 449 -11.92 18.25 9.21
N ARG A 450 -12.58 18.38 10.38
CA ARG A 450 -13.64 19.35 10.62
C ARG A 450 -13.16 20.39 11.62
N THR A 451 -13.17 21.65 11.22
CA THR A 451 -12.84 22.75 12.12
C THR A 451 -14.07 23.15 12.94
N VAL A 452 -13.89 23.22 14.26
CA VAL A 452 -14.90 23.73 15.19
C VAL A 452 -14.30 24.92 15.94
N VAL A 453 -14.98 26.06 15.85
CA VAL A 453 -14.58 27.28 16.57
C VAL A 453 -15.73 27.72 17.48
N LYS A 454 -15.43 28.00 18.74
CA LYS A 454 -16.40 28.44 19.73
C LYS A 454 -15.94 29.72 20.42
N THR A 455 -16.81 30.72 20.55
CA THR A 455 -16.55 31.88 21.37
C THR A 455 -16.49 31.48 22.86
N ARG A 456 -15.40 31.82 23.56
CA ARG A 456 -15.20 31.60 24.99
C ARG A 456 -15.88 32.72 25.83
N PHE A 457 -15.64 33.94 25.37
CA PHE A 457 -16.22 35.15 25.98
C PHE A 457 -16.30 36.26 24.94
N ASN A 458 -17.23 37.17 25.17
CA ASN A 458 -17.40 38.34 24.31
C ASN A 458 -16.35 39.39 24.65
N ILE A 459 -15.80 40.01 23.61
CA ILE A 459 -14.90 41.16 23.75
C ILE A 459 -15.67 42.44 23.39
N PRO A 460 -15.46 43.55 24.11
CA PRO A 460 -16.13 44.83 23.81
C PRO A 460 -15.84 45.35 22.41
N LEU A 461 -14.64 45.05 21.89
CA LEU A 461 -14.21 45.48 20.59
C LEU A 461 -14.60 44.39 19.55
N GLN A 462 -15.75 44.55 18.93
CA GLN A 462 -16.19 43.59 17.89
C GLN A 462 -15.56 43.97 16.54
N PHE A 463 -14.81 43.04 15.96
CA PHE A 463 -14.12 43.25 14.66
C PHE A 463 -14.92 42.71 13.48
N THR A 464 -15.83 41.77 13.74
CA THR A 464 -16.63 41.06 12.73
C THR A 464 -18.08 41.55 12.73
N THR A 465 -18.28 42.87 12.61
CA THR A 465 -19.57 43.51 12.57
C THR A 465 -19.58 44.67 11.57
N PHE A 466 -20.73 44.93 10.95
CA PHE A 466 -20.94 46.12 10.11
C PHE A 466 -20.98 47.41 10.92
N GLN A 467 -21.18 47.34 12.23
CA GLN A 467 -21.15 48.49 13.17
C GLN A 467 -19.72 48.77 13.69
N ARG A 468 -18.70 48.26 13.02
CA ARG A 468 -17.31 48.46 13.41
C ARG A 468 -16.93 49.95 13.39
N THR A 469 -16.36 50.42 14.47
CA THR A 469 -15.94 51.83 14.62
C THR A 469 -14.53 52.06 14.07
N GLY A 470 -14.24 53.32 13.67
CA GLY A 470 -12.88 53.68 13.25
C GLY A 470 -11.81 53.50 14.35
N PHE A 471 -12.22 53.47 15.62
CA PHE A 471 -11.37 53.11 16.74
C PHE A 471 -10.98 51.62 16.71
N ALA A 472 -11.94 50.75 16.41
CA ALA A 472 -11.70 49.31 16.24
C ALA A 472 -10.72 49.05 15.09
N ASP A 473 -10.87 49.72 13.95
CA ASP A 473 -9.97 49.59 12.80
C ASP A 473 -8.54 50.02 13.13
N LYS A 474 -8.37 51.19 13.77
CA LYS A 474 -7.06 51.65 14.18
C LYS A 474 -6.39 50.71 15.20
N THR A 475 -7.17 50.12 16.10
CA THR A 475 -6.67 49.20 17.12
C THR A 475 -6.18 47.89 16.47
N ILE A 476 -6.92 47.34 15.52
CA ILE A 476 -6.48 46.14 14.74
C ILE A 476 -5.17 46.45 14.02
N MET A 477 -5.12 47.58 13.30
CA MET A 477 -3.89 47.95 12.55
C MET A 477 -2.69 48.17 13.44
N ARG A 478 -2.86 48.76 14.62
CA ARG A 478 -1.79 48.90 15.63
C ARG A 478 -1.31 47.54 16.11
N LEU A 479 -2.24 46.63 16.41
CA LEU A 479 -1.92 45.29 16.87
C LEU A 479 -1.20 44.47 15.80
N VAL A 480 -1.64 44.51 14.55
CA VAL A 480 -0.99 43.84 13.41
C VAL A 480 0.43 44.41 13.21
N ASN A 481 0.58 45.75 13.25
CA ASN A 481 1.90 46.39 13.15
C ASN A 481 2.85 45.99 14.30
N LEU A 482 2.35 45.89 15.53
CA LEU A 482 3.13 45.47 16.68
C LEU A 482 3.63 44.02 16.54
N LEU A 483 2.79 43.15 16.04
CA LEU A 483 3.07 41.71 15.92
C LEU A 483 3.95 41.38 14.72
N HIS A 484 3.76 42.07 13.59
CA HIS A 484 4.31 41.62 12.30
C HIS A 484 5.30 42.64 11.67
N ARG A 485 5.37 43.89 12.16
CA ARG A 485 6.35 44.83 11.64
C ARG A 485 7.72 44.43 12.11
N ARG A 486 8.51 43.83 11.22
CA ARG A 486 9.93 43.55 11.46
C ARG A 486 10.61 44.91 11.75
N ARG A 487 11.26 45.04 12.91
CA ARG A 487 12.25 46.12 13.11
C ARG A 487 13.38 45.82 12.13
N ARG A 488 13.58 46.71 11.16
CA ARG A 488 14.77 46.71 10.32
C ARG A 488 15.96 47.15 11.17
#